data_7e36460a557dd2a682548d29a0148f05
#
_entry.id   7e36460a557dd2a682548d29a0148f05
#
_cell.length_a   1.000
_cell.length_b   1.000
_cell.length_c   1.000
_cell.angle_alpha   90.00
_cell.angle_beta   90.00
_cell.angle_gamma   90.00
#
_symmetry.space_group_name_H-M   'P 1'
#
loop_
_entity.id
_entity.type
_entity.pdbx_description
1 polymer ?
#
loop_
_entity_poly.entity_id
_entity_poly.type
_entity_poly.pdbx_seq_one_letter_code
_entity_poly.pdbx_strand_id
1 'polypeptide(L)'
;MQKEVLLIMSNVVIPVIVGAVCAAVFAVLGFVLGVAHRRKTAEKEIGSATQEATKIINNALAEAEASKKEKVLEAKDEVHKLRSDADRDIRERRNEVQRQEKRLNQREEYLDKKADSLEAKNDKISEKQKELENKLLEVDGIKKSQFDMLERISGLTQEEAKNQLLASLEEELDTEKSKKILEYEQMTRDQSEVLAREIIGTAIQRCAADHTAETTVSVVALPNDEMKGRIIGREGRNIRSIESITGVELIIDDTPEAITVSAFDPVRREIARLTLERLIQDGRIHPTRIEELYEKAKREVNATIKQEGEKAVLKANCGSIHPELVRLLGKLKYRTSYGQSVLKHSLEVSYIAGLMAAELGADERLARRAGLLHDIGKALDHEMEGSHIALGVEFARKYKESEAVVHAIEAHHGDVECKTVVACLVQAADAVSASRP
;
A
#
# COMPACT_ATOMS: atom_id res chain seq x y z
N MET A 1 9.07 13.96 75.31
CA MET A 1 9.55 13.55 73.93
C MET A 1 9.39 12.09 73.60
N GLN A 2 9.45 11.13 74.52
CA GLN A 2 9.29 9.70 74.17
C GLN A 2 7.83 9.21 74.04
N LYS A 3 6.85 9.90 74.61
CA LYS A 3 5.43 9.51 74.51
C LYS A 3 4.73 10.00 73.23
N GLU A 4 5.18 11.06 72.59
CA GLU A 4 4.58 11.54 71.32
C GLU A 4 5.04 10.79 70.11
N VAL A 5 6.25 10.28 70.10
CA VAL A 5 6.77 9.46 69.01
C VAL A 5 6.09 8.09 68.96
N LEU A 6 5.69 7.54 70.11
CA LEU A 6 4.97 6.24 70.16
C LEU A 6 3.52 6.35 69.66
N LEU A 7 2.89 7.55 69.86
CA LEU A 7 1.53 7.79 69.45
C LEU A 7 1.41 7.99 67.89
N ILE A 8 2.44 8.56 67.29
CA ILE A 8 2.49 8.79 65.84
C ILE A 8 2.77 7.45 65.10
N MET A 9 3.59 6.58 65.66
CA MET A 9 3.84 5.27 65.08
C MET A 9 2.62 4.33 65.13
N SER A 10 1.77 4.46 66.19
CA SER A 10 0.57 3.62 66.33
C SER A 10 -0.57 4.06 65.37
N ASN A 11 -0.70 5.32 65.07
CA ASN A 11 -1.87 5.84 64.36
C ASN A 11 -1.67 5.93 62.81
N VAL A 12 -0.44 5.88 62.32
CA VAL A 12 -0.20 6.04 60.88
C VAL A 12 0.42 4.79 60.26
N VAL A 13 1.37 4.17 60.92
CA VAL A 13 2.13 3.04 60.34
C VAL A 13 1.32 1.73 60.38
N ILE A 14 0.59 1.47 61.45
CA ILE A 14 -0.20 0.25 61.60
C ILE A 14 -1.35 0.20 60.57
N PRO A 15 -2.17 1.26 60.36
CA PRO A 15 -3.23 1.17 59.36
C PRO A 15 -2.72 1.08 57.93
N VAL A 16 -1.54 1.65 57.62
CA VAL A 16 -0.94 1.53 56.28
C VAL A 16 -0.45 0.10 56.01
N ILE A 17 0.17 -0.53 57.00
CA ILE A 17 0.62 -1.94 56.86
C ILE A 17 -0.58 -2.89 56.78
N VAL A 18 -1.60 -2.66 57.58
CA VAL A 18 -2.85 -3.46 57.52
C VAL A 18 -3.54 -3.28 56.19
N GLY A 19 -3.59 -2.05 55.67
CA GLY A 19 -4.16 -1.77 54.34
C GLY A 19 -3.42 -2.50 53.20
N ALA A 20 -2.09 -2.50 53.26
CA ALA A 20 -1.26 -3.19 52.26
C ALA A 20 -1.42 -4.72 52.32
N VAL A 21 -1.51 -5.27 53.50
CA VAL A 21 -1.73 -6.72 53.69
C VAL A 21 -3.13 -7.14 53.25
N CYS A 22 -4.14 -6.34 53.56
CA CYS A 22 -5.49 -6.61 53.04
C CYS A 22 -5.57 -6.54 51.53
N ALA A 23 -4.93 -5.54 50.89
CA ALA A 23 -4.91 -5.47 49.42
C ALA A 23 -4.22 -6.68 48.77
N ALA A 24 -3.12 -7.14 49.36
CA ALA A 24 -2.43 -8.36 48.86
C ALA A 24 -3.28 -9.64 49.03
N VAL A 25 -4.00 -9.76 50.13
CA VAL A 25 -4.91 -10.90 50.37
C VAL A 25 -6.10 -10.88 49.40
N PHE A 26 -6.67 -9.72 49.14
CA PHE A 26 -7.74 -9.62 48.13
C PHE A 26 -7.29 -9.88 46.72
N ALA A 27 -6.06 -9.48 46.36
CA ALA A 27 -5.48 -9.79 45.08
C ALA A 27 -5.25 -11.30 44.87
N VAL A 28 -4.76 -11.97 45.91
CA VAL A 28 -4.54 -13.44 45.86
C VAL A 28 -5.89 -14.18 45.87
N LEU A 29 -6.86 -13.74 46.67
CA LEU A 29 -8.19 -14.32 46.66
C LEU A 29 -8.90 -14.15 45.29
N GLY A 30 -8.80 -12.95 44.70
CA GLY A 30 -9.35 -12.69 43.37
C GLY A 30 -8.72 -13.55 42.28
N PHE A 31 -7.41 -13.75 42.35
CA PHE A 31 -6.72 -14.62 41.42
C PHE A 31 -7.12 -16.11 41.59
N VAL A 32 -7.19 -16.62 42.81
CA VAL A 32 -7.59 -18.00 43.08
C VAL A 32 -9.05 -18.27 42.69
N LEU A 33 -9.96 -17.31 42.97
CA LEU A 33 -11.37 -17.43 42.55
C LEU A 33 -11.52 -17.35 41.03
N GLY A 34 -10.73 -16.53 40.36
CA GLY A 34 -10.73 -16.41 38.90
C GLY A 34 -10.25 -17.69 38.22
N VAL A 35 -9.22 -18.33 38.77
CA VAL A 35 -8.69 -19.62 38.27
C VAL A 35 -9.67 -20.76 38.54
N ALA A 36 -10.31 -20.76 39.71
CA ALA A 36 -11.32 -21.80 40.05
C ALA A 36 -12.59 -21.68 39.20
N HIS A 37 -13.02 -20.45 38.87
CA HIS A 37 -14.17 -20.22 38.00
C HIS A 37 -13.86 -20.66 36.53
N ARG A 38 -12.66 -20.37 36.05
CA ARG A 38 -12.21 -20.83 34.71
C ARG A 38 -12.14 -22.36 34.60
N ARG A 39 -11.71 -23.04 35.65
CA ARG A 39 -11.70 -24.52 35.64
C ARG A 39 -13.09 -25.13 35.62
N LYS A 40 -14.04 -24.57 36.38
CA LYS A 40 -15.43 -25.11 36.41
C LYS A 40 -16.21 -24.89 35.11
N THR A 41 -15.91 -23.83 34.35
CA THR A 41 -16.57 -23.64 33.04
C THR A 41 -15.94 -24.56 31.97
N ALA A 42 -14.64 -24.80 32.02
CA ALA A 42 -13.99 -25.72 31.07
C ALA A 42 -14.40 -27.19 31.26
N GLU A 43 -14.65 -27.65 32.49
CA GLU A 43 -15.10 -29.04 32.74
C GLU A 43 -16.54 -29.32 32.35
N LYS A 44 -17.40 -28.30 32.28
CA LYS A 44 -18.82 -28.47 31.84
C LYS A 44 -18.96 -28.54 30.31
N GLU A 45 -18.07 -27.91 29.56
CA GLU A 45 -18.12 -27.97 28.10
C GLU A 45 -17.52 -29.25 27.53
N ILE A 46 -16.57 -29.86 28.24
CA ILE A 46 -15.88 -31.10 27.79
C ILE A 46 -16.82 -32.33 27.93
N GLY A 47 -17.75 -32.32 28.90
CA GLY A 47 -18.64 -33.47 29.17
C GLY A 47 -19.75 -33.69 28.15
N SER A 48 -20.19 -32.63 27.44
CA SER A 48 -21.26 -32.76 26.43
C SER A 48 -20.70 -33.05 25.02
N ALA A 49 -19.47 -32.67 24.75
CA ALA A 49 -18.83 -32.82 23.44
C ALA A 49 -18.40 -34.28 23.15
N THR A 50 -18.15 -35.07 24.20
CA THR A 50 -17.68 -36.47 24.01
C THR A 50 -18.83 -37.45 23.61
N GLN A 51 -20.07 -37.17 23.97
CA GLN A 51 -21.19 -38.02 23.54
C GLN A 51 -21.66 -37.75 22.11
N GLU A 52 -21.56 -36.51 21.65
CA GLU A 52 -21.84 -36.15 20.26
C GLU A 52 -20.73 -36.58 19.30
N ALA A 53 -19.48 -36.54 19.76
CA ALA A 53 -18.34 -36.98 18.96
C ALA A 53 -18.37 -38.47 18.60
N THR A 54 -18.88 -39.30 19.51
CA THR A 54 -18.95 -40.77 19.27
C THR A 54 -20.01 -41.15 18.23
N LYS A 55 -21.09 -40.38 18.15
CA LYS A 55 -22.13 -40.56 17.12
C LYS A 55 -21.66 -40.09 15.74
N ILE A 56 -20.90 -39.03 15.70
CA ILE A 56 -20.34 -38.47 14.47
C ILE A 56 -19.27 -39.42 13.91
N ILE A 57 -18.46 -40.04 14.78
CA ILE A 57 -17.37 -40.95 14.37
C ILE A 57 -17.92 -42.21 13.69
N ASN A 58 -19.03 -42.77 14.18
CA ASN A 58 -19.60 -43.99 13.59
C ASN A 58 -20.29 -43.74 12.23
N ASN A 59 -20.89 -42.60 12.03
CA ASN A 59 -21.43 -42.21 10.72
C ASN A 59 -20.33 -41.85 9.72
N ALA A 60 -19.27 -41.19 10.19
CA ALA A 60 -18.13 -40.82 9.36
C ALA A 60 -17.32 -42.04 8.88
N LEU A 61 -17.26 -43.12 9.66
CA LEU A 61 -16.60 -44.37 9.25
C LEU A 61 -17.28 -45.08 8.09
N ALA A 62 -18.63 -45.13 8.08
CA ALA A 62 -19.36 -45.72 6.97
C ALA A 62 -19.30 -44.91 5.67
N GLU A 63 -19.30 -43.58 5.77
CA GLU A 63 -19.08 -42.67 4.62
C GLU A 63 -17.63 -42.68 4.10
N ALA A 64 -16.68 -42.85 5.01
CA ALA A 64 -15.27 -42.91 4.66
C ALA A 64 -14.90 -44.16 3.82
N GLU A 65 -15.54 -45.29 4.06
CA GLU A 65 -15.29 -46.52 3.26
C GLU A 65 -15.86 -46.45 1.84
N ALA A 66 -17.00 -45.80 1.67
CA ALA A 66 -17.58 -45.55 0.33
C ALA A 66 -16.74 -44.54 -0.44
N SER A 67 -16.39 -43.44 0.20
CA SER A 67 -15.58 -42.39 -0.39
C SER A 67 -14.14 -42.85 -0.69
N LYS A 68 -13.60 -43.80 0.07
CA LYS A 68 -12.26 -44.38 -0.18
C LYS A 68 -12.19 -45.14 -1.49
N LYS A 69 -13.24 -45.90 -1.86
CA LYS A 69 -13.26 -46.62 -3.15
C LYS A 69 -13.34 -45.67 -4.33
N GLU A 70 -14.15 -44.66 -4.23
CA GLU A 70 -14.32 -43.63 -5.27
C GLU A 70 -13.01 -42.84 -5.46
N LYS A 71 -12.41 -42.42 -4.35
CA LYS A 71 -11.15 -41.68 -4.40
C LYS A 71 -9.95 -42.49 -4.90
N VAL A 72 -9.96 -43.83 -4.72
CA VAL A 72 -8.88 -44.67 -5.25
C VAL A 72 -8.99 -44.82 -6.78
N LEU A 73 -10.21 -44.78 -7.34
CA LEU A 73 -10.38 -44.80 -8.79
C LEU A 73 -9.99 -43.43 -9.38
N GLU A 74 -10.47 -42.37 -8.77
CA GLU A 74 -10.15 -40.99 -9.17
C GLU A 74 -8.64 -40.72 -9.08
N ALA A 75 -7.99 -41.19 -8.02
CA ALA A 75 -6.54 -41.06 -7.89
C ALA A 75 -5.76 -41.85 -8.94
N LYS A 76 -6.29 -42.99 -9.44
CA LYS A 76 -5.63 -43.74 -10.53
C LYS A 76 -5.71 -43.00 -11.87
N ASP A 77 -6.84 -42.41 -12.15
CA ASP A 77 -7.01 -41.62 -13.37
C ASP A 77 -6.20 -40.33 -13.32
N GLU A 78 -6.12 -39.71 -12.13
CA GLU A 78 -5.30 -38.53 -11.92
C GLU A 78 -3.79 -38.82 -12.06
N VAL A 79 -3.33 -39.98 -11.51
CA VAL A 79 -1.94 -40.44 -11.68
C VAL A 79 -1.62 -40.72 -13.16
N HIS A 80 -2.58 -41.28 -13.91
CA HIS A 80 -2.35 -41.54 -15.35
C HIS A 80 -2.24 -40.23 -16.14
N LYS A 81 -3.10 -39.26 -15.79
CA LYS A 81 -3.07 -37.92 -16.38
C LYS A 81 -1.78 -37.17 -16.03
N LEU A 82 -1.40 -37.19 -14.75
CA LEU A 82 -0.15 -36.59 -14.26
C LEU A 82 1.10 -37.21 -14.95
N ARG A 83 1.12 -38.54 -15.18
CA ARG A 83 2.24 -39.18 -15.93
C ARG A 83 2.28 -38.71 -17.38
N SER A 84 1.12 -38.66 -18.05
CA SER A 84 1.04 -38.20 -19.44
C SER A 84 1.49 -36.73 -19.56
N ASP A 85 1.05 -35.88 -18.65
CA ASP A 85 1.43 -34.47 -18.63
C ASP A 85 2.92 -34.29 -18.31
N ALA A 86 3.44 -35.06 -17.32
CA ALA A 86 4.87 -35.06 -16.98
C ALA A 86 5.76 -35.53 -18.17
N ASP A 87 5.34 -36.55 -18.90
CA ASP A 87 6.07 -37.03 -20.08
C ASP A 87 6.08 -35.99 -21.22
N ARG A 88 4.97 -35.24 -21.34
CA ARG A 88 4.90 -34.13 -22.30
C ARG A 88 5.83 -33.00 -21.89
N ASP A 89 5.77 -32.60 -20.63
CA ASP A 89 6.63 -31.55 -20.09
C ASP A 89 8.12 -31.89 -20.17
N ILE A 90 8.46 -33.17 -19.92
CA ILE A 90 9.84 -33.65 -20.08
C ILE A 90 10.31 -33.54 -21.54
N ARG A 91 9.44 -33.87 -22.51
CA ARG A 91 9.78 -33.73 -23.93
C ARG A 91 9.93 -32.26 -24.32
N GLU A 92 9.04 -31.41 -23.85
CA GLU A 92 9.11 -29.96 -24.13
C GLU A 92 10.39 -29.36 -23.51
N ARG A 93 10.70 -29.69 -22.26
CA ARG A 93 11.94 -29.25 -21.60
C ARG A 93 13.20 -29.76 -22.28
N ARG A 94 13.21 -31.02 -22.73
CA ARG A 94 14.35 -31.55 -23.52
C ARG A 94 14.56 -30.79 -24.82
N ASN A 95 13.49 -30.50 -25.54
CA ASN A 95 13.55 -29.71 -26.78
C ASN A 95 14.00 -28.26 -26.49
N GLU A 96 13.61 -27.71 -25.39
CA GLU A 96 14.02 -26.36 -25.00
C GLU A 96 15.51 -26.32 -24.60
N VAL A 97 15.97 -27.28 -23.80
CA VAL A 97 17.39 -27.42 -23.47
C VAL A 97 18.24 -27.59 -24.73
N GLN A 98 17.82 -28.42 -25.66
CA GLN A 98 18.55 -28.63 -26.93
C GLN A 98 18.60 -27.36 -27.80
N ARG A 99 17.53 -26.54 -27.75
CA ARG A 99 17.53 -25.22 -28.39
C ARG A 99 18.46 -24.24 -27.70
N GLN A 100 18.51 -24.30 -26.38
CA GLN A 100 19.40 -23.43 -25.57
C GLN A 100 20.87 -23.81 -25.76
N GLU A 101 21.18 -25.11 -25.79
CA GLU A 101 22.53 -25.60 -26.09
C GLU A 101 23.00 -25.14 -27.48
N LYS A 102 22.14 -25.26 -28.50
CA LYS A 102 22.47 -24.77 -29.84
C LYS A 102 22.71 -23.25 -29.85
N ARG A 103 21.91 -22.48 -29.10
CA ARG A 103 22.12 -21.03 -28.98
C ARG A 103 23.40 -20.71 -28.22
N LEU A 104 23.72 -21.47 -27.18
CA LEU A 104 24.95 -21.31 -26.41
C LEU A 104 26.17 -21.54 -27.27
N ASN A 105 26.22 -22.67 -28.02
CA ASN A 105 27.34 -22.97 -28.92
C ASN A 105 27.52 -21.89 -30.01
N GLN A 106 26.41 -21.38 -30.56
CA GLN A 106 26.47 -20.27 -31.54
C GLN A 106 27.00 -18.98 -30.89
N ARG A 107 26.64 -18.76 -29.65
CA ARG A 107 27.10 -17.59 -28.92
C ARG A 107 28.58 -17.70 -28.49
N GLU A 108 29.00 -18.89 -28.14
CA GLU A 108 30.41 -19.21 -27.86
C GLU A 108 31.28 -18.98 -29.07
N GLU A 109 30.92 -19.56 -30.24
CA GLU A 109 31.63 -19.32 -31.50
C GLU A 109 31.66 -17.84 -31.90
N TYR A 110 30.57 -17.10 -31.64
CA TYR A 110 30.53 -15.66 -31.88
C TYR A 110 31.45 -14.89 -30.91
N LEU A 111 31.51 -15.31 -29.64
CA LEU A 111 32.37 -14.69 -28.64
C LEU A 111 33.84 -14.94 -28.91
N ASP A 112 34.20 -16.15 -29.36
CA ASP A 112 35.57 -16.51 -29.73
C ASP A 112 36.04 -15.63 -30.90
N LYS A 113 35.23 -15.54 -31.96
CA LYS A 113 35.55 -14.65 -33.08
C LYS A 113 35.67 -13.20 -32.68
N LYS A 114 34.88 -12.79 -31.68
CA LYS A 114 34.95 -11.43 -31.18
C LYS A 114 36.17 -11.21 -30.28
N ALA A 115 36.57 -12.24 -29.49
CA ALA A 115 37.78 -12.21 -28.70
C ALA A 115 39.03 -12.05 -29.61
N ASP A 116 39.15 -12.90 -30.64
CA ASP A 116 40.24 -12.81 -31.64
C ASP A 116 40.31 -11.41 -32.31
N SER A 117 39.13 -10.89 -32.68
CA SER A 117 39.03 -9.55 -33.25
C SER A 117 39.45 -8.43 -32.28
N LEU A 118 39.13 -8.62 -30.99
CA LEU A 118 39.54 -7.67 -29.97
C LEU A 118 41.03 -7.72 -29.67
N GLU A 119 41.58 -8.94 -29.64
CA GLU A 119 43.04 -9.13 -29.49
C GLU A 119 43.83 -8.46 -30.61
N ALA A 120 43.42 -8.73 -31.87
CA ALA A 120 44.01 -8.08 -33.04
C ALA A 120 43.87 -6.54 -33.06
N LYS A 121 42.79 -6.02 -32.48
CA LYS A 121 42.60 -4.57 -32.28
C LYS A 121 43.47 -4.03 -31.16
N ASN A 122 43.63 -4.79 -30.08
CA ASN A 122 44.46 -4.41 -28.96
C ASN A 122 45.94 -4.31 -29.35
N ASP A 123 46.39 -5.27 -30.17
CA ASP A 123 47.76 -5.23 -30.73
C ASP A 123 48.00 -3.99 -31.59
N LYS A 124 47.05 -3.68 -32.47
CA LYS A 124 47.12 -2.46 -33.29
C LYS A 124 47.06 -1.17 -32.47
N ILE A 125 46.29 -1.19 -31.37
CA ILE A 125 46.23 -0.05 -30.45
C ILE A 125 47.60 0.13 -29.72
N SER A 126 48.16 -0.99 -29.25
CA SER A 126 49.47 -0.98 -28.60
C SER A 126 50.61 -0.44 -29.53
N GLU A 127 50.57 -0.89 -30.78
CA GLU A 127 51.55 -0.37 -31.79
C GLU A 127 51.36 1.12 -32.06
N LYS A 128 50.09 1.55 -32.23
CA LYS A 128 49.79 2.98 -32.39
C LYS A 128 50.10 3.81 -31.16
N GLN A 129 49.94 3.24 -29.97
CA GLN A 129 50.34 3.93 -28.74
C GLN A 129 51.84 4.22 -28.67
N LYS A 130 52.67 3.24 -29.05
CA LYS A 130 54.12 3.41 -29.11
C LYS A 130 54.53 4.45 -30.16
N GLU A 131 53.89 4.43 -31.35
CA GLU A 131 54.13 5.42 -32.39
C GLU A 131 53.75 6.84 -31.92
N LEU A 132 52.60 6.93 -31.20
CA LEU A 132 52.11 8.20 -30.69
C LEU A 132 53.02 8.75 -29.57
N GLU A 133 53.53 7.86 -28.72
CA GLU A 133 54.47 8.22 -27.65
C GLU A 133 55.78 8.79 -28.20
N ASN A 134 56.31 8.16 -29.27
CA ASN A 134 57.52 8.68 -29.96
C ASN A 134 57.27 10.04 -30.62
N LYS A 135 56.11 10.22 -31.27
CA LYS A 135 55.72 11.51 -31.84
C LYS A 135 55.51 12.60 -30.79
N LEU A 136 54.94 12.20 -29.62
CA LEU A 136 54.80 13.14 -28.49
C LEU A 136 56.14 13.64 -27.98
N LEU A 137 57.13 12.74 -27.85
CA LEU A 137 58.48 13.13 -27.43
C LEU A 137 59.16 14.07 -28.45
N GLU A 138 58.98 13.84 -29.76
CA GLU A 138 59.47 14.71 -30.81
C GLU A 138 58.80 16.09 -30.78
N VAL A 139 57.44 16.11 -30.63
CA VAL A 139 56.67 17.36 -30.52
C VAL A 139 57.06 18.14 -29.27
N ASP A 140 57.26 17.45 -28.13
CA ASP A 140 57.69 18.11 -26.89
C ASP A 140 59.12 18.75 -27.04
N GLY A 141 60.03 18.08 -27.76
CA GLY A 141 61.34 18.63 -28.07
C GLY A 141 61.25 19.90 -28.93
N ILE A 142 60.43 19.87 -29.99
CA ILE A 142 60.19 21.03 -30.87
C ILE A 142 59.48 22.14 -30.08
N LYS A 143 58.52 21.81 -29.29
CA LYS A 143 57.73 22.72 -28.45
C LYS A 143 58.64 23.45 -27.46
N LYS A 144 59.54 22.74 -26.79
CA LYS A 144 60.52 23.33 -25.85
C LYS A 144 61.47 24.33 -26.54
N SER A 145 62.00 23.96 -27.72
CA SER A 145 62.84 24.86 -28.49
C SER A 145 62.12 26.11 -28.99
N GLN A 146 60.84 25.97 -29.34
CA GLN A 146 59.98 27.12 -29.71
C GLN A 146 59.66 28.01 -28.52
N PHE A 147 59.40 27.43 -27.35
CA PHE A 147 59.20 28.23 -26.15
C PHE A 147 60.41 28.98 -25.70
N ASP A 148 61.60 28.37 -25.76
CA ASP A 148 62.88 29.07 -25.46
C ASP A 148 63.14 30.23 -26.43
N MET A 149 62.69 30.11 -27.69
CA MET A 149 62.78 31.18 -28.67
C MET A 149 61.79 32.31 -28.41
N LEU A 150 60.52 31.94 -28.06
CA LEU A 150 59.44 32.87 -27.71
C LEU A 150 59.78 33.68 -26.43
N GLU A 151 60.36 33.01 -25.43
CA GLU A 151 60.79 33.65 -24.20
C GLU A 151 61.87 34.73 -24.45
N ARG A 152 62.79 34.44 -25.38
CA ARG A 152 63.80 35.44 -25.82
C ARG A 152 63.19 36.62 -26.60
N ILE A 153 62.11 36.39 -27.33
CA ILE A 153 61.43 37.43 -28.15
C ILE A 153 60.46 38.25 -27.33
N SER A 154 59.66 37.60 -26.43
CA SER A 154 58.61 38.26 -25.68
C SER A 154 59.06 38.92 -24.38
N GLY A 155 60.19 38.49 -23.82
CA GLY A 155 60.72 38.99 -22.53
C GLY A 155 59.85 38.44 -21.33
N LEU A 156 58.94 37.51 -21.57
CA LEU A 156 58.08 36.87 -20.56
C LEU A 156 58.55 35.43 -20.35
N THR A 157 58.66 35.00 -19.13
CA THR A 157 58.91 33.59 -18.84
C THR A 157 57.69 32.75 -19.24
N GLN A 158 57.88 31.45 -19.51
CA GLN A 158 56.79 30.51 -19.86
C GLN A 158 55.70 30.51 -18.83
N GLU A 159 56.05 30.67 -17.56
CA GLU A 159 55.13 30.67 -16.46
C GLU A 159 54.30 31.95 -16.37
N GLU A 160 54.89 33.11 -16.61
CA GLU A 160 54.18 34.39 -16.65
C GLU A 160 53.24 34.48 -17.86
N ALA A 161 53.66 34.04 -19.04
CA ALA A 161 52.77 33.94 -20.21
C ALA A 161 51.61 32.98 -20.00
N LYS A 162 51.87 31.83 -19.36
CA LYS A 162 50.83 30.85 -19.00
C LYS A 162 49.82 31.44 -18.04
N ASN A 163 50.26 32.11 -16.99
CA ASN A 163 49.36 32.70 -15.99
C ASN A 163 48.50 33.82 -16.58
N GLN A 164 49.09 34.64 -17.47
CA GLN A 164 48.36 35.70 -18.16
C GLN A 164 47.33 35.12 -19.14
N LEU A 165 47.66 34.03 -19.83
CA LEU A 165 46.72 33.33 -20.72
C LEU A 165 45.61 32.62 -19.96
N LEU A 166 45.93 31.99 -18.82
CA LEU A 166 44.93 31.34 -17.96
C LEU A 166 43.94 32.34 -17.37
N ALA A 167 44.47 33.51 -16.92
CA ALA A 167 43.59 34.56 -16.39
C ALA A 167 42.60 35.09 -17.46
N SER A 168 43.09 35.32 -18.70
CA SER A 168 42.22 35.77 -19.79
C SER A 168 41.22 34.67 -20.22
N LEU A 169 41.64 33.39 -20.16
CA LEU A 169 40.77 32.27 -20.51
C LEU A 169 39.71 32.00 -19.42
N GLU A 170 40.05 32.19 -18.14
CA GLU A 170 39.09 32.05 -17.04
C GLU A 170 37.96 33.07 -17.15
N GLU A 171 38.28 34.31 -17.53
CA GLU A 171 37.29 35.38 -17.72
C GLU A 171 36.37 35.13 -18.92
N GLU A 172 36.88 34.57 -20.04
CA GLU A 172 36.09 34.18 -21.22
C GLU A 172 35.23 32.94 -20.95
N LEU A 173 35.73 31.97 -20.21
CA LEU A 173 35.07 30.68 -19.99
C LEU A 173 33.97 30.72 -18.93
N ASP A 174 34.01 31.65 -17.97
CA ASP A 174 33.01 31.69 -16.90
C ASP A 174 31.58 31.99 -17.42
N THR A 175 31.49 32.84 -18.44
CA THR A 175 30.24 33.18 -19.08
C THR A 175 29.70 32.01 -19.92
N GLU A 176 30.57 31.29 -20.63
CA GLU A 176 30.18 30.12 -21.44
C GLU A 176 29.86 28.90 -20.59
N LYS A 177 30.59 28.68 -19.50
CA LYS A 177 30.28 27.60 -18.54
C LYS A 177 28.90 27.78 -17.93
N SER A 178 28.62 28.99 -17.44
CA SER A 178 27.34 29.31 -16.84
C SER A 178 26.18 29.11 -17.82
N LYS A 179 26.37 29.54 -19.08
CA LYS A 179 25.37 29.34 -20.13
C LYS A 179 25.15 27.86 -20.45
N LYS A 180 26.22 27.09 -20.58
CA LYS A 180 26.10 25.63 -20.82
C LYS A 180 25.49 24.89 -19.67
N ILE A 181 25.81 25.22 -18.44
CA ILE A 181 25.16 24.59 -17.26
C ILE A 181 23.66 24.85 -17.29
N LEU A 182 23.25 26.10 -17.56
CA LEU A 182 21.83 26.45 -17.64
C LEU A 182 21.11 25.71 -18.78
N GLU A 183 21.75 25.59 -19.95
CA GLU A 183 21.21 24.81 -21.08
C GLU A 183 21.07 23.33 -20.75
N TYR A 184 22.07 22.74 -20.08
CA TYR A 184 21.99 21.33 -19.64
C TYR A 184 20.95 21.10 -18.56
N GLU A 185 20.82 22.00 -17.58
CA GLU A 185 19.79 21.92 -16.56
C GLU A 185 18.38 21.98 -17.18
N GLN A 186 18.17 22.94 -18.10
CA GLN A 186 16.89 23.07 -18.79
C GLN A 186 16.59 21.81 -19.64
N MET A 187 17.54 21.36 -20.44
CA MET A 187 17.37 20.16 -21.27
C MET A 187 17.11 18.90 -20.42
N THR A 188 17.82 18.75 -19.29
CA THR A 188 17.63 17.63 -18.38
C THR A 188 16.23 17.68 -17.74
N ARG A 189 15.77 18.86 -17.36
CA ARG A 189 14.41 19.04 -16.80
C ARG A 189 13.34 18.68 -17.83
N ASP A 190 13.46 19.20 -19.05
CA ASP A 190 12.50 18.94 -20.14
C ASP A 190 12.46 17.44 -20.52
N GLN A 191 13.64 16.80 -20.64
CA GLN A 191 13.72 15.35 -20.91
C GLN A 191 13.16 14.51 -19.77
N SER A 192 13.41 14.90 -18.52
CA SER A 192 12.87 14.19 -17.34
C SER A 192 11.37 14.30 -17.27
N GLU A 193 10.79 15.43 -17.62
CA GLU A 193 9.33 15.61 -17.64
C GLU A 193 8.67 14.76 -18.73
N VAL A 194 9.25 14.71 -19.94
CA VAL A 194 8.76 13.87 -21.03
C VAL A 194 8.82 12.39 -20.65
N LEU A 195 9.98 11.95 -20.13
CA LEU A 195 10.18 10.56 -19.72
C LEU A 195 9.23 10.17 -18.56
N ALA A 196 9.04 11.05 -17.60
CA ALA A 196 8.11 10.82 -16.50
C ALA A 196 6.67 10.65 -17.01
N ARG A 197 6.21 11.50 -17.94
CA ARG A 197 4.90 11.36 -18.57
C ARG A 197 4.73 10.05 -19.33
N GLU A 198 5.77 9.61 -20.04
CA GLU A 198 5.75 8.36 -20.79
C GLU A 198 5.69 7.14 -19.86
N ILE A 199 6.50 7.14 -18.79
CA ILE A 199 6.48 6.08 -17.77
C ILE A 199 5.12 6.03 -17.08
N ILE A 200 4.59 7.18 -16.65
CA ILE A 200 3.26 7.27 -16.02
C ILE A 200 2.17 6.79 -16.98
N GLY A 201 2.18 7.24 -18.24
CA GLY A 201 1.23 6.81 -19.25
C GLY A 201 1.26 5.30 -19.48
N THR A 202 2.45 4.71 -19.56
CA THR A 202 2.63 3.27 -19.70
C THR A 202 2.16 2.50 -18.46
N ALA A 203 2.46 3.01 -17.27
CA ALA A 203 2.02 2.41 -16.01
C ALA A 203 0.49 2.44 -15.89
N ILE A 204 -0.13 3.59 -16.17
CA ILE A 204 -1.60 3.73 -16.20
C ILE A 204 -2.21 2.74 -17.18
N GLN A 205 -1.69 2.66 -18.41
CA GLN A 205 -2.22 1.76 -19.45
C GLN A 205 -2.15 0.27 -19.05
N ARG A 206 -1.11 -0.13 -18.30
CA ARG A 206 -0.93 -1.51 -17.83
C ARG A 206 -1.77 -1.84 -16.60
N CYS A 207 -1.93 -0.91 -15.68
CA CYS A 207 -2.54 -1.16 -14.39
C CYS A 207 -3.99 -0.67 -14.29
N ALA A 208 -4.47 0.19 -15.20
CA ALA A 208 -5.77 0.83 -15.08
C ALA A 208 -6.93 -0.16 -15.07
N ALA A 209 -6.89 -1.19 -15.91
CA ALA A 209 -7.97 -2.17 -16.00
C ALA A 209 -8.08 -2.98 -14.70
N ASP A 210 -6.95 -3.50 -14.21
CA ASP A 210 -6.90 -4.31 -12.99
C ASP A 210 -7.26 -3.46 -11.76
N HIS A 211 -6.71 -2.25 -11.67
CA HIS A 211 -7.00 -1.32 -10.58
C HIS A 211 -8.47 -0.90 -10.57
N THR A 212 -9.06 -0.61 -11.74
CA THR A 212 -10.47 -0.26 -11.85
C THR A 212 -11.36 -1.44 -11.45
N ALA A 213 -11.04 -2.65 -11.89
CA ALA A 213 -11.78 -3.85 -11.51
C ALA A 213 -11.71 -4.07 -9.99
N GLU A 214 -10.53 -3.98 -9.36
CA GLU A 214 -10.35 -4.15 -7.92
C GLU A 214 -11.12 -3.10 -7.09
N THR A 215 -11.18 -1.86 -7.58
CA THR A 215 -11.79 -0.75 -6.83
C THR A 215 -13.29 -0.59 -7.08
N THR A 216 -13.82 -1.04 -8.23
CA THR A 216 -15.21 -0.76 -8.62
C THR A 216 -16.15 -1.95 -8.56
N VAL A 217 -15.66 -3.18 -8.43
CA VAL A 217 -16.50 -4.36 -8.39
C VAL A 217 -16.43 -5.10 -7.05
N SER A 218 -17.51 -5.83 -6.73
CA SER A 218 -17.57 -6.78 -5.63
C SER A 218 -18.28 -8.04 -6.10
N VAL A 219 -17.75 -9.21 -5.75
CA VAL A 219 -18.33 -10.49 -6.13
C VAL A 219 -19.19 -11.02 -4.99
N VAL A 220 -20.40 -11.47 -5.34
CA VAL A 220 -21.33 -12.15 -4.42
C VAL A 220 -21.43 -13.61 -4.84
N ALA A 221 -21.07 -14.52 -3.93
CA ALA A 221 -21.15 -15.95 -4.17
C ALA A 221 -22.62 -16.44 -4.11
N LEU A 222 -22.97 -17.32 -5.02
CA LEU A 222 -24.28 -17.97 -5.08
C LEU A 222 -24.17 -19.43 -4.63
N PRO A 223 -25.20 -19.97 -3.98
CA PRO A 223 -25.24 -21.39 -3.59
C PRO A 223 -25.33 -22.34 -4.79
N ASN A 224 -25.87 -21.88 -5.91
CA ASN A 224 -25.96 -22.56 -7.20
C ASN A 224 -26.30 -21.58 -8.33
N ASP A 225 -26.11 -21.99 -9.57
CA ASP A 225 -26.38 -21.15 -10.76
C ASP A 225 -27.88 -20.90 -11.01
N GLU A 226 -28.78 -21.73 -10.49
CA GLU A 226 -30.22 -21.48 -10.59
C GLU A 226 -30.66 -20.18 -9.90
N MET A 227 -29.87 -19.74 -8.92
CA MET A 227 -30.10 -18.48 -8.22
C MET A 227 -29.93 -17.26 -9.15
N LYS A 228 -29.07 -17.35 -10.18
CA LYS A 228 -28.94 -16.29 -11.20
C LYS A 228 -30.28 -16.01 -11.87
N GLY A 229 -30.97 -17.05 -12.32
CA GLY A 229 -32.29 -16.91 -12.95
C GLY A 229 -33.34 -16.29 -12.02
N ARG A 230 -33.26 -16.57 -10.72
CA ARG A 230 -34.19 -16.00 -9.72
C ARG A 230 -33.85 -14.53 -9.44
N ILE A 231 -32.58 -14.16 -9.42
CA ILE A 231 -32.13 -12.76 -9.26
C ILE A 231 -32.51 -11.95 -10.49
N ILE A 232 -32.37 -12.50 -11.70
CA ILE A 232 -32.82 -11.86 -12.93
C ILE A 232 -34.33 -11.65 -12.89
N GLY A 233 -35.06 -12.72 -12.56
CA GLY A 233 -36.52 -12.77 -12.54
C GLY A 233 -37.14 -12.75 -13.95
N ARG A 234 -38.48 -12.90 -14.01
CA ARG A 234 -39.18 -12.87 -15.30
C ARG A 234 -38.93 -11.53 -16.01
N GLU A 235 -38.47 -11.60 -17.27
CA GLU A 235 -38.17 -10.41 -18.12
C GLU A 235 -37.16 -9.41 -17.48
N GLY A 236 -36.34 -9.86 -16.57
CA GLY A 236 -35.39 -8.99 -15.87
C GLY A 236 -36.01 -8.10 -14.79
N ARG A 237 -37.19 -8.40 -14.28
CA ARG A 237 -37.93 -7.56 -13.35
C ARG A 237 -37.18 -7.36 -12.02
N ASN A 238 -36.58 -8.42 -11.47
CA ASN A 238 -35.91 -8.34 -10.17
C ASN A 238 -34.58 -7.63 -10.29
N ILE A 239 -33.77 -7.96 -11.31
CA ILE A 239 -32.49 -7.29 -11.53
C ILE A 239 -32.68 -5.80 -11.73
N ARG A 240 -33.61 -5.38 -12.59
CA ARG A 240 -33.92 -3.94 -12.78
C ARG A 240 -34.39 -3.27 -11.50
N SER A 241 -35.15 -3.97 -10.65
CA SER A 241 -35.56 -3.45 -9.35
C SER A 241 -34.36 -3.27 -8.41
N ILE A 242 -33.43 -4.23 -8.36
CA ILE A 242 -32.22 -4.13 -7.54
C ILE A 242 -31.36 -2.96 -8.02
N GLU A 243 -31.06 -2.89 -9.32
CA GLU A 243 -30.25 -1.82 -9.93
C GLU A 243 -30.87 -0.44 -9.72
N SER A 244 -32.19 -0.31 -9.92
CA SER A 244 -32.90 0.97 -9.73
C SER A 244 -32.87 1.45 -8.28
N ILE A 245 -33.03 0.54 -7.30
CA ILE A 245 -33.09 0.91 -5.88
C ILE A 245 -31.69 1.16 -5.31
N THR A 246 -30.70 0.35 -5.72
CA THR A 246 -29.34 0.44 -5.19
C THR A 246 -28.48 1.45 -5.94
N GLY A 247 -28.76 1.70 -7.22
CA GLY A 247 -27.97 2.54 -8.10
C GLY A 247 -26.63 1.91 -8.49
N VAL A 248 -26.55 0.58 -8.51
CA VAL A 248 -25.39 -0.21 -8.97
C VAL A 248 -25.76 -0.98 -10.23
N GLU A 249 -24.76 -1.46 -10.95
CA GLU A 249 -24.92 -2.38 -12.07
C GLU A 249 -24.61 -3.82 -11.63
N LEU A 250 -25.46 -4.76 -12.01
CA LEU A 250 -25.28 -6.19 -11.74
C LEU A 250 -24.81 -6.90 -13.01
N ILE A 251 -23.59 -7.38 -13.00
CA ILE A 251 -23.01 -8.15 -14.10
C ILE A 251 -23.21 -9.63 -13.80
N ILE A 252 -24.02 -10.28 -14.64
CA ILE A 252 -24.32 -11.71 -14.57
C ILE A 252 -23.76 -12.33 -15.83
N ASP A 253 -22.60 -12.93 -15.72
CA ASP A 253 -21.85 -13.59 -16.77
C ASP A 253 -21.82 -15.11 -16.57
N ASP A 254 -21.02 -15.81 -17.37
CA ASP A 254 -20.85 -17.27 -17.31
C ASP A 254 -19.99 -17.73 -16.12
N THR A 255 -19.51 -16.83 -15.27
CA THR A 255 -18.74 -17.18 -14.05
C THR A 255 -19.60 -18.06 -13.14
N PRO A 256 -19.18 -19.30 -12.82
CA PRO A 256 -20.00 -20.20 -12.01
C PRO A 256 -20.26 -19.62 -10.63
N GLU A 257 -21.51 -19.77 -10.15
CA GLU A 257 -21.92 -19.47 -8.77
C GLU A 257 -21.50 -18.09 -8.26
N ALA A 258 -21.46 -17.08 -9.15
CA ALA A 258 -21.10 -15.72 -8.80
C ALA A 258 -21.93 -14.67 -9.53
N ILE A 259 -22.12 -13.53 -8.90
CA ILE A 259 -22.63 -12.28 -9.49
C ILE A 259 -21.69 -11.15 -9.10
N THR A 260 -21.33 -10.33 -10.08
CA THR A 260 -20.50 -9.17 -9.88
C THR A 260 -21.35 -7.90 -9.72
N VAL A 261 -21.13 -7.18 -8.64
CA VAL A 261 -21.75 -5.88 -8.36
C VAL A 261 -20.78 -4.79 -8.74
N SER A 262 -21.13 -3.94 -9.68
CA SER A 262 -20.29 -2.84 -10.17
C SER A 262 -20.87 -1.48 -9.76
N ALA A 263 -20.07 -0.68 -9.12
CA ALA A 263 -20.38 0.73 -8.81
C ALA A 263 -19.12 1.51 -8.43
N PHE A 264 -19.04 2.76 -8.83
CA PHE A 264 -17.97 3.66 -8.41
C PHE A 264 -18.07 4.01 -6.92
N ASP A 265 -19.28 4.20 -6.39
CA ASP A 265 -19.49 4.47 -4.96
C ASP A 265 -19.34 3.17 -4.16
N PRO A 266 -18.28 3.05 -3.33
CA PRO A 266 -18.03 1.83 -2.56
C PRO A 266 -19.08 1.58 -1.47
N VAL A 267 -19.76 2.62 -0.97
CA VAL A 267 -20.81 2.47 0.04
C VAL A 267 -22.07 1.90 -0.60
N ARG A 268 -22.46 2.39 -1.78
CA ARG A 268 -23.59 1.81 -2.55
C ARG A 268 -23.31 0.37 -2.93
N ARG A 269 -22.11 0.08 -3.38
CA ARG A 269 -21.67 -1.28 -3.73
C ARG A 269 -21.77 -2.23 -2.54
N GLU A 270 -21.35 -1.81 -1.37
CA GLU A 270 -21.46 -2.62 -0.15
C GLU A 270 -22.91 -2.83 0.29
N ILE A 271 -23.76 -1.80 0.21
CA ILE A 271 -25.21 -1.92 0.49
C ILE A 271 -25.84 -2.91 -0.47
N ALA A 272 -25.51 -2.84 -1.76
CA ALA A 272 -26.03 -3.76 -2.77
C ALA A 272 -25.53 -5.20 -2.53
N ARG A 273 -24.26 -5.39 -2.21
CA ARG A 273 -23.66 -6.67 -1.86
C ARG A 273 -24.41 -7.33 -0.68
N LEU A 274 -24.57 -6.60 0.42
CA LEU A 274 -25.29 -7.10 1.60
C LEU A 274 -26.78 -7.36 1.31
N THR A 275 -27.39 -6.54 0.45
CA THR A 275 -28.77 -6.74 0.02
C THR A 275 -28.91 -8.05 -0.74
N LEU A 276 -28.02 -8.31 -1.70
CA LEU A 276 -28.00 -9.55 -2.47
C LEU A 276 -27.74 -10.77 -1.60
N GLU A 277 -26.75 -10.74 -0.72
CA GLU A 277 -26.47 -11.84 0.20
C GLU A 277 -27.69 -12.21 1.04
N ARG A 278 -28.41 -11.22 1.53
CA ARG A 278 -29.64 -11.44 2.29
C ARG A 278 -30.80 -11.97 1.45
N LEU A 279 -30.92 -11.48 0.21
CA LEU A 279 -31.95 -12.01 -0.72
C LEU A 279 -31.65 -13.47 -1.05
N ILE A 280 -30.37 -13.82 -1.23
CA ILE A 280 -29.96 -15.21 -1.47
C ILE A 280 -30.26 -16.10 -0.28
N GLN A 281 -29.94 -15.65 0.94
CA GLN A 281 -30.21 -16.37 2.18
C GLN A 281 -31.73 -16.53 2.45
N ASP A 282 -32.50 -15.46 2.21
CA ASP A 282 -33.98 -15.47 2.41
C ASP A 282 -34.70 -16.30 1.33
N GLY A 283 -34.15 -16.35 0.15
CA GLY A 283 -34.68 -17.07 -0.99
C GLY A 283 -35.93 -16.44 -1.64
N ARG A 284 -36.53 -15.41 -1.08
CA ARG A 284 -37.70 -14.70 -1.63
C ARG A 284 -37.27 -13.47 -2.39
N ILE A 285 -37.16 -13.58 -3.72
CA ILE A 285 -36.66 -12.50 -4.56
C ILE A 285 -37.82 -11.88 -5.34
N HIS A 286 -38.34 -10.77 -4.83
CA HIS A 286 -39.39 -9.97 -5.47
C HIS A 286 -39.23 -8.47 -5.07
N PRO A 287 -39.74 -7.51 -5.85
CA PRO A 287 -39.47 -6.08 -5.65
C PRO A 287 -39.69 -5.58 -4.22
N THR A 288 -40.80 -5.86 -3.60
CA THR A 288 -41.10 -5.43 -2.22
C THR A 288 -40.05 -5.95 -1.21
N ARG A 289 -39.62 -7.21 -1.38
CA ARG A 289 -38.64 -7.82 -0.49
C ARG A 289 -37.22 -7.23 -0.74
N ILE A 290 -36.91 -6.89 -1.99
CA ILE A 290 -35.70 -6.21 -2.37
C ILE A 290 -35.63 -4.87 -1.64
N GLU A 291 -36.70 -4.08 -1.67
CA GLU A 291 -36.77 -2.79 -1.00
C GLU A 291 -36.60 -2.90 0.53
N GLU A 292 -37.31 -3.86 1.17
CA GLU A 292 -37.18 -4.12 2.60
C GLU A 292 -35.75 -4.47 3.01
N LEU A 293 -35.07 -5.34 2.26
CA LEU A 293 -33.72 -5.79 2.58
C LEU A 293 -32.70 -4.72 2.25
N TYR A 294 -32.91 -3.91 1.21
CA TYR A 294 -32.09 -2.76 0.90
C TYR A 294 -32.13 -1.73 2.04
N GLU A 295 -33.30 -1.35 2.53
CA GLU A 295 -33.41 -0.41 3.65
C GLU A 295 -32.79 -0.96 4.94
N LYS A 296 -32.85 -2.27 5.14
CA LYS A 296 -32.16 -2.93 6.26
C LYS A 296 -30.63 -2.89 6.09
N ALA A 297 -30.12 -3.22 4.93
CA ALA A 297 -28.69 -3.18 4.60
C ALA A 297 -28.15 -1.76 4.72
N LYS A 298 -28.86 -0.76 4.18
CA LYS A 298 -28.53 0.65 4.26
C LYS A 298 -28.40 1.15 5.70
N ARG A 299 -29.35 0.77 6.56
CA ARG A 299 -29.27 1.11 8.00
C ARG A 299 -28.05 0.49 8.67
N GLU A 300 -27.73 -0.75 8.37
CA GLU A 300 -26.59 -1.46 8.93
C GLU A 300 -25.25 -0.86 8.47
N VAL A 301 -25.10 -0.60 7.17
CA VAL A 301 -23.91 0.04 6.63
C VAL A 301 -23.72 1.43 7.25
N ASN A 302 -24.77 2.23 7.36
CA ASN A 302 -24.72 3.53 8.00
C ASN A 302 -24.36 3.44 9.51
N ALA A 303 -24.87 2.43 10.22
CA ALA A 303 -24.48 2.18 11.61
C ALA A 303 -23.01 1.77 11.72
N THR A 304 -22.53 0.95 10.80
CA THR A 304 -21.12 0.56 10.71
C THR A 304 -20.22 1.75 10.39
N ILE A 305 -20.62 2.61 9.43
CA ILE A 305 -19.90 3.86 9.12
C ILE A 305 -19.72 4.72 10.37
N LYS A 306 -20.83 4.95 11.09
CA LYS A 306 -20.78 5.73 12.33
C LYS A 306 -19.84 5.10 13.34
N GLN A 307 -19.98 3.81 13.59
CA GLN A 307 -19.19 3.07 14.57
C GLN A 307 -17.69 3.07 14.23
N GLU A 308 -17.34 2.85 12.96
CA GLU A 308 -15.93 2.83 12.54
C GLU A 308 -15.31 4.23 12.57
N GLY A 309 -16.07 5.27 12.24
CA GLY A 309 -15.64 6.65 12.43
C GLY A 309 -15.37 7.00 13.89
N GLU A 310 -16.29 6.66 14.79
CA GLU A 310 -16.14 6.84 16.24
C GLU A 310 -14.93 6.06 16.78
N LYS A 311 -14.75 4.81 16.35
CA LYS A 311 -13.57 4.00 16.72
C LYS A 311 -12.26 4.61 16.22
N ALA A 312 -12.25 5.18 15.01
CA ALA A 312 -11.06 5.82 14.45
C ALA A 312 -10.65 7.03 15.28
N VAL A 313 -11.59 7.90 15.63
CA VAL A 313 -11.33 9.07 16.48
C VAL A 313 -10.82 8.66 17.87
N LEU A 314 -11.41 7.62 18.45
CA LEU A 314 -10.97 7.10 19.75
C LEU A 314 -9.54 6.54 19.68
N LYS A 315 -9.21 5.76 18.64
CA LYS A 315 -7.87 5.20 18.44
C LYS A 315 -6.82 6.29 18.20
N ALA A 316 -7.15 7.30 17.42
CA ALA A 316 -6.24 8.41 17.13
C ALA A 316 -5.98 9.29 18.37
N ASN A 317 -6.87 9.26 19.36
CA ASN A 317 -6.79 10.06 20.59
C ASN A 317 -6.53 11.57 20.33
N CYS A 318 -7.20 12.10 19.31
CA CYS A 318 -6.99 13.48 18.81
C CYS A 318 -8.07 14.46 19.28
N GLY A 319 -8.87 14.09 20.30
CA GLY A 319 -9.98 14.89 20.82
C GLY A 319 -11.28 14.70 20.04
N SER A 320 -12.30 15.51 20.36
CA SER A 320 -13.59 15.45 19.69
C SER A 320 -13.51 16.00 18.27
N ILE A 321 -14.12 15.32 17.32
CA ILE A 321 -14.27 15.74 15.92
C ILE A 321 -15.76 15.94 15.63
N HIS A 322 -16.08 16.85 14.71
CA HIS A 322 -17.47 17.11 14.32
C HIS A 322 -18.15 15.82 13.81
N PRO A 323 -19.40 15.51 14.20
CA PRO A 323 -20.06 14.25 13.83
C PRO A 323 -20.09 13.95 12.33
N GLU A 324 -20.20 14.97 11.47
CA GLU A 324 -20.16 14.79 10.02
C GLU A 324 -18.76 14.36 9.52
N LEU A 325 -17.68 14.93 10.08
CA LEU A 325 -16.33 14.47 9.76
C LEU A 325 -16.08 13.04 10.27
N VAL A 326 -16.63 12.69 11.44
CA VAL A 326 -16.60 11.31 11.95
C VAL A 326 -17.32 10.36 10.99
N ARG A 327 -18.46 10.78 10.43
CA ARG A 327 -19.19 10.00 9.43
C ARG A 327 -18.38 9.82 8.14
N LEU A 328 -17.72 10.89 7.67
CA LEU A 328 -16.84 10.82 6.50
C LEU A 328 -15.65 9.89 6.76
N LEU A 329 -15.00 9.96 7.92
CA LEU A 329 -13.96 8.99 8.32
C LEU A 329 -14.48 7.55 8.25
N GLY A 330 -15.69 7.31 8.73
CA GLY A 330 -16.30 5.97 8.67
C GLY A 330 -16.53 5.48 7.23
N LYS A 331 -16.87 6.37 6.29
CA LYS A 331 -17.00 6.02 4.85
C LYS A 331 -15.67 5.53 4.26
N LEU A 332 -14.54 6.05 4.72
CA LEU A 332 -13.19 5.64 4.28
C LEU A 332 -12.88 4.15 4.56
N LYS A 333 -13.64 3.48 5.42
CA LYS A 333 -13.55 2.02 5.61
C LYS A 333 -13.77 1.26 4.31
N TYR A 334 -14.67 1.74 3.48
CA TYR A 334 -15.06 1.10 2.23
C TYR A 334 -14.26 1.59 1.04
N ARG A 335 -13.44 2.63 1.23
CA ARG A 335 -12.56 3.18 0.21
C ARG A 335 -11.18 2.53 0.27
N THR A 336 -10.74 1.99 -0.85
CA THR A 336 -9.38 1.51 -1.05
C THR A 336 -8.64 2.48 -1.96
N SER A 337 -7.34 2.67 -1.72
CA SER A 337 -6.43 3.43 -2.56
C SER A 337 -5.12 2.69 -2.59
N TYR A 338 -4.60 2.37 -3.79
CA TYR A 338 -3.38 1.57 -3.97
C TYR A 338 -3.37 0.25 -3.18
N GLY A 339 -4.51 -0.45 -3.15
CA GLY A 339 -4.65 -1.73 -2.43
C GLY A 339 -4.79 -1.60 -0.90
N GLN A 340 -4.72 -0.41 -0.33
CA GLN A 340 -4.84 -0.16 1.11
C GLN A 340 -6.20 0.46 1.47
N SER A 341 -6.76 0.05 2.61
CA SER A 341 -7.93 0.73 3.17
C SER A 341 -7.57 2.15 3.64
N VAL A 342 -8.20 3.17 3.06
CA VAL A 342 -7.91 4.58 3.36
C VAL A 342 -8.11 4.89 4.84
N LEU A 343 -9.09 4.28 5.52
CA LEU A 343 -9.28 4.47 6.97
C LEU A 343 -8.11 3.92 7.79
N LYS A 344 -7.57 2.76 7.40
CA LYS A 344 -6.39 2.18 8.08
C LYS A 344 -5.15 3.05 7.85
N HIS A 345 -4.95 3.48 6.62
CA HIS A 345 -3.89 4.41 6.25
C HIS A 345 -3.98 5.72 7.05
N SER A 346 -5.15 6.36 7.10
CA SER A 346 -5.34 7.60 7.87
C SER A 346 -5.04 7.43 9.37
N LEU A 347 -5.38 6.26 9.94
CA LEU A 347 -5.03 5.93 11.33
C LEU A 347 -3.51 5.75 11.51
N GLU A 348 -2.86 5.12 10.56
CA GLU A 348 -1.40 4.92 10.58
C GLU A 348 -0.66 6.25 10.44
N VAL A 349 -1.05 7.09 9.48
CA VAL A 349 -0.52 8.45 9.32
C VAL A 349 -0.72 9.27 10.60
N SER A 350 -1.89 9.20 11.19
CA SER A 350 -2.18 9.84 12.49
C SER A 350 -1.22 9.39 13.59
N TYR A 351 -0.95 8.10 13.67
CA TYR A 351 -0.05 7.53 14.66
C TYR A 351 1.41 7.95 14.43
N ILE A 352 1.88 7.83 13.19
CA ILE A 352 3.26 8.19 12.81
C ILE A 352 3.50 9.69 13.00
N ALA A 353 2.58 10.54 12.52
CA ALA A 353 2.67 11.99 12.71
C ALA A 353 2.68 12.37 14.18
N GLY A 354 1.88 11.71 15.01
CA GLY A 354 1.88 11.90 16.45
C GLY A 354 3.19 11.52 17.12
N LEU A 355 3.78 10.38 16.75
CA LEU A 355 5.09 9.96 17.26
C LEU A 355 6.19 10.97 16.88
N MET A 356 6.24 11.36 15.61
CA MET A 356 7.21 12.34 15.14
C MET A 356 7.02 13.70 15.83
N ALA A 357 5.78 14.12 16.07
CA ALA A 357 5.48 15.36 16.81
C ALA A 357 5.98 15.30 18.26
N ALA A 358 5.78 14.17 18.93
CA ALA A 358 6.26 13.97 20.30
C ALA A 358 7.79 14.04 20.39
N GLU A 359 8.51 13.41 19.45
CA GLU A 359 9.98 13.43 19.38
C GLU A 359 10.54 14.84 19.11
N LEU A 360 9.81 15.64 18.33
CA LEU A 360 10.21 17.02 17.99
C LEU A 360 9.71 18.07 18.99
N GLY A 361 8.97 17.65 20.02
CA GLY A 361 8.35 18.58 21.00
C GLY A 361 7.24 19.44 20.40
N ALA A 362 6.61 19.00 19.30
CA ALA A 362 5.45 19.64 18.69
C ALA A 362 4.15 19.12 19.30
N ASP A 363 3.00 19.73 18.92
CA ASP A 363 1.69 19.30 19.43
C ASP A 363 1.28 17.94 18.84
N GLU A 364 1.46 16.88 19.64
CA GLU A 364 1.11 15.50 19.31
C GLU A 364 -0.37 15.34 18.95
N ARG A 365 -1.26 15.97 19.69
CA ARG A 365 -2.72 15.84 19.45
C ARG A 365 -3.13 16.49 18.14
N LEU A 366 -2.55 17.65 17.84
CA LEU A 366 -2.79 18.35 16.59
C LEU A 366 -2.24 17.57 15.40
N ALA A 367 -1.03 16.99 15.52
CA ALA A 367 -0.44 16.17 14.48
C ALA A 367 -1.25 14.89 14.23
N ARG A 368 -1.71 14.20 15.29
CA ARG A 368 -2.62 13.06 15.17
C ARG A 368 -3.93 13.42 14.49
N ARG A 369 -4.50 14.57 14.84
CA ARG A 369 -5.75 15.07 14.24
C ARG A 369 -5.57 15.37 12.77
N ALA A 370 -4.52 16.08 12.40
CA ALA A 370 -4.20 16.42 11.02
C ALA A 370 -3.93 15.16 10.19
N GLY A 371 -3.14 14.22 10.71
CA GLY A 371 -2.88 12.94 10.06
C GLY A 371 -4.14 12.08 9.89
N LEU A 372 -5.07 12.09 10.86
CA LEU A 372 -6.33 11.36 10.71
C LEU A 372 -7.23 11.96 9.62
N LEU A 373 -7.19 13.27 9.43
CA LEU A 373 -8.10 14.00 8.53
C LEU A 373 -7.47 14.33 7.16
N HIS A 374 -6.17 14.06 6.93
CA HIS A 374 -5.48 14.49 5.71
C HIS A 374 -6.18 14.04 4.42
N ASP A 375 -6.70 12.85 4.42
CA ASP A 375 -7.35 12.19 3.28
C ASP A 375 -8.90 12.18 3.36
N ILE A 376 -9.50 13.00 4.22
CA ILE A 376 -10.95 13.00 4.46
C ILE A 376 -11.77 13.26 3.19
N GLY A 377 -11.21 13.99 2.24
CA GLY A 377 -11.87 14.29 0.95
C GLY A 377 -12.08 13.06 0.07
N LYS A 378 -11.30 11.99 0.23
CA LYS A 378 -11.51 10.72 -0.47
C LYS A 378 -12.85 10.03 -0.15
N ALA A 379 -13.53 10.47 0.91
CA ALA A 379 -14.89 10.03 1.21
C ALA A 379 -15.96 10.68 0.32
N LEU A 380 -15.60 11.71 -0.46
CA LEU A 380 -16.51 12.57 -1.23
C LEU A 380 -16.18 12.61 -2.72
N ASP A 381 -14.98 12.23 -3.14
CA ASP A 381 -14.47 12.35 -4.52
C ASP A 381 -15.32 11.63 -5.58
N HIS A 382 -16.19 10.71 -5.19
CA HIS A 382 -17.16 10.06 -6.08
C HIS A 382 -18.53 10.75 -6.13
N GLU A 383 -18.85 11.57 -5.14
CA GLU A 383 -20.14 12.25 -5.03
C GLU A 383 -20.07 13.71 -5.51
N MET A 384 -18.86 14.31 -5.50
CA MET A 384 -18.63 15.72 -5.79
C MET A 384 -17.46 15.91 -6.75
N GLU A 385 -17.57 16.90 -7.63
CA GLU A 385 -16.46 17.32 -8.49
C GLU A 385 -15.38 18.03 -7.69
N GLY A 386 -14.12 17.66 -7.88
CA GLY A 386 -12.97 18.28 -7.24
C GLY A 386 -11.91 17.26 -6.82
N SER A 387 -10.70 17.74 -6.54
CA SER A 387 -9.67 16.89 -5.95
C SER A 387 -10.02 16.57 -4.50
N HIS A 388 -9.58 15.40 -4.00
CA HIS A 388 -9.78 15.04 -2.59
C HIS A 388 -9.16 16.07 -1.62
N ILE A 389 -8.10 16.77 -2.04
CA ILE A 389 -7.49 17.87 -1.29
C ILE A 389 -8.48 19.02 -1.16
N ALA A 390 -9.00 19.51 -2.28
CA ALA A 390 -9.94 20.64 -2.31
C ALA A 390 -11.20 20.35 -1.49
N LEU A 391 -11.78 19.15 -1.68
CA LEU A 391 -12.95 18.70 -0.92
C LEU A 391 -12.61 18.54 0.58
N GLY A 392 -11.45 17.98 0.90
CA GLY A 392 -10.99 17.85 2.28
C GLY A 392 -10.87 19.21 2.99
N VAL A 393 -10.24 20.17 2.35
CA VAL A 393 -10.10 21.55 2.83
C VAL A 393 -11.45 22.21 3.03
N GLU A 394 -12.36 22.12 2.03
CA GLU A 394 -13.70 22.70 2.11
C GLU A 394 -14.48 22.17 3.31
N PHE A 395 -14.51 20.84 3.47
CA PHE A 395 -15.25 20.19 4.56
C PHE A 395 -14.61 20.42 5.91
N ALA A 396 -13.27 20.42 6.01
CA ALA A 396 -12.58 20.76 7.24
C ALA A 396 -12.91 22.20 7.70
N ARG A 397 -12.89 23.17 6.81
CA ARG A 397 -13.29 24.56 7.10
C ARG A 397 -14.77 24.66 7.46
N LYS A 398 -15.65 24.01 6.72
CA LYS A 398 -17.11 23.98 6.95
C LYS A 398 -17.43 23.50 8.36
N TYR A 399 -16.71 22.50 8.85
CA TYR A 399 -16.92 21.92 10.17
C TYR A 399 -15.96 22.47 11.22
N LYS A 400 -15.33 23.62 10.94
CA LYS A 400 -14.57 24.46 11.89
C LYS A 400 -13.33 23.74 12.47
N GLU A 401 -12.65 22.97 11.65
CA GLU A 401 -11.30 22.50 11.98
C GLU A 401 -10.32 23.68 12.04
N SER A 402 -9.25 23.52 12.82
CA SER A 402 -8.23 24.56 12.95
C SER A 402 -7.49 24.78 11.63
N GLU A 403 -7.05 26.02 11.36
CA GLU A 403 -6.28 26.34 10.15
C GLU A 403 -5.00 25.48 10.01
N ALA A 404 -4.41 25.05 11.11
CA ALA A 404 -3.26 24.15 11.08
C ALA A 404 -3.61 22.76 10.53
N VAL A 405 -4.79 22.23 10.86
CA VAL A 405 -5.32 20.97 10.30
C VAL A 405 -5.68 21.17 8.83
N VAL A 406 -6.37 22.25 8.50
CA VAL A 406 -6.75 22.58 7.13
C VAL A 406 -5.52 22.71 6.24
N HIS A 407 -4.49 23.42 6.70
CA HIS A 407 -3.23 23.56 5.98
C HIS A 407 -2.51 22.22 5.81
N ALA A 408 -2.53 21.34 6.80
CA ALA A 408 -1.95 20.00 6.67
C ALA A 408 -2.70 19.16 5.62
N ILE A 409 -4.03 19.28 5.53
CA ILE A 409 -4.83 18.65 4.47
C ILE A 409 -4.45 19.22 3.09
N GLU A 410 -4.22 20.53 2.99
CA GLU A 410 -3.90 21.19 1.74
C GLU A 410 -2.49 20.85 1.22
N ALA A 411 -1.53 20.69 2.13
CA ALA A 411 -0.10 20.60 1.80
C ALA A 411 0.45 19.15 1.72
N HIS A 412 -0.33 18.11 2.10
CA HIS A 412 0.21 16.75 2.28
C HIS A 412 0.79 16.12 1.01
N HIS A 413 0.36 16.52 -0.18
CA HIS A 413 0.94 16.06 -1.46
C HIS A 413 2.02 16.98 -2.03
N GLY A 414 2.31 18.12 -1.36
CA GLY A 414 3.35 19.05 -1.79
C GLY A 414 2.91 20.06 -2.86
N ASP A 415 1.63 20.10 -3.23
CA ASP A 415 1.08 21.10 -4.15
C ASP A 415 1.12 22.51 -3.54
N VAL A 416 1.10 22.60 -2.22
CA VAL A 416 1.25 23.80 -1.42
C VAL A 416 2.42 23.63 -0.46
N GLU A 417 3.23 24.68 -0.31
CA GLU A 417 4.38 24.66 0.60
C GLU A 417 3.96 24.43 2.06
N CYS A 418 4.63 23.50 2.74
CA CYS A 418 4.40 23.23 4.17
C CYS A 418 4.90 24.37 5.03
N LYS A 419 4.00 25.20 5.54
CA LYS A 419 4.31 26.37 6.40
C LYS A 419 4.33 26.05 7.90
N THR A 420 3.86 24.87 8.31
CA THR A 420 3.79 24.45 9.70
C THR A 420 4.50 23.11 9.90
N VAL A 421 5.11 22.92 11.06
CA VAL A 421 5.73 21.64 11.43
C VAL A 421 4.74 20.49 11.29
N VAL A 422 3.50 20.69 11.71
CA VAL A 422 2.44 19.66 11.61
C VAL A 422 2.19 19.25 10.17
N ALA A 423 2.14 20.20 9.22
CA ALA A 423 1.95 19.88 7.80
C ALA A 423 3.12 19.06 7.24
N CYS A 424 4.36 19.42 7.57
CA CYS A 424 5.54 18.65 7.18
C CYS A 424 5.52 17.23 7.78
N LEU A 425 5.10 17.10 9.05
CA LEU A 425 5.00 15.80 9.71
C LEU A 425 3.93 14.90 9.08
N VAL A 426 2.78 15.47 8.71
CA VAL A 426 1.72 14.73 8.03
C VAL A 426 2.17 14.29 6.65
N GLN A 427 2.82 15.15 5.86
CA GLN A 427 3.38 14.80 4.56
C GLN A 427 4.41 13.66 4.66
N ALA A 428 5.32 13.74 5.64
CA ALA A 428 6.31 12.69 5.86
C ALA A 428 5.66 11.38 6.31
N ALA A 429 4.66 11.46 7.21
CA ALA A 429 3.94 10.29 7.71
C ALA A 429 3.14 9.60 6.61
N ASP A 430 2.49 10.37 5.73
CA ASP A 430 1.77 9.88 4.56
C ASP A 430 2.72 9.13 3.62
N ALA A 431 3.85 9.73 3.25
CA ALA A 431 4.86 9.09 2.41
C ALA A 431 5.39 7.77 3.01
N VAL A 432 5.63 7.73 4.33
CA VAL A 432 6.09 6.52 5.03
C VAL A 432 5.00 5.44 5.03
N SER A 433 3.74 5.81 5.30
CA SER A 433 2.63 4.86 5.31
C SER A 433 2.31 4.34 3.92
N ALA A 434 2.38 5.19 2.88
CA ALA A 434 2.15 4.80 1.48
C ALA A 434 3.26 3.90 0.91
N SER A 435 4.49 3.98 1.42
CA SER A 435 5.64 3.20 0.93
C SER A 435 5.66 1.75 1.40
N ARG A 436 4.76 1.35 2.30
CA ARG A 436 4.69 -0.03 2.78
C ARG A 436 4.00 -0.94 1.78
N PRO A 437 4.51 -2.20 1.63
CA PRO A 437 3.88 -3.21 0.78
C PRO A 437 2.58 -3.73 1.37
#